data_49807c8d904cdea96460c297a97ca8e2
#
_entry.id   49807c8d904cdea96460c297a97ca8e2
#
_cell.length_a   1.000
_cell.length_b   1.000
_cell.length_c   1.000
_cell.angle_alpha   90.00
_cell.angle_beta   90.00
_cell.angle_gamma   90.00
#
_symmetry.space_group_name_H-M   'P 1'
#
loop_
_entity.id
_entity.type
_entity.pdbx_description
1 polymer ?
#
loop_
_entity_poly.entity_id
_entity_poly.type
_entity_poly.pdbx_seq_one_letter_code
_entity_poly.pdbx_strand_id
1 'polypeptide(L)'
;MASLDDLKKRIASVKSTQKITKAMKMVAAAKLRKAQESAEKGRPYSEKMNNVILNLSSGISDKENAPKLLAGTGQEKVHLCVVMTSDRGLCGGFNSNIIKKAKSYFSKILDENKELKIITVGSKGNDQLKRTYGDKIIQNISFKESKNANYFDADKVGKVIIEKFEAVEFDVCTIFYNKFKNVITQIPQAQQIIPLNDEGNENSSDESYEFEPDEDEILSNLLPKNISTQIFKAMLENSASEQGSRMSAMDNATRNAGEMVDKLTIEYNRSRQAAITKELIEIISGAESL
;
A
#
# COMPACT_ATOMS: atom_id res chain seq x y z
N MET A 1 -32.02 -30.60 -4.22
CA MET A 1 -32.15 -29.59 -3.14
C MET A 1 -31.06 -29.86 -2.09
N ALA A 2 -30.46 -28.81 -1.54
CA ALA A 2 -29.47 -28.98 -0.47
C ALA A 2 -30.16 -29.65 0.75
N SER A 3 -29.48 -30.59 1.41
CA SER A 3 -30.06 -31.25 2.58
C SER A 3 -30.17 -30.25 3.75
N LEU A 4 -31.09 -30.48 4.69
CA LEU A 4 -31.24 -29.64 5.87
C LEU A 4 -29.92 -29.55 6.68
N ASP A 5 -29.17 -30.65 6.73
CA ASP A 5 -27.84 -30.66 7.37
C ASP A 5 -26.80 -29.80 6.64
N ASP A 6 -26.82 -29.79 5.32
CA ASP A 6 -25.91 -28.93 4.53
C ASP A 6 -26.21 -27.47 4.77
N LEU A 7 -27.49 -27.08 4.80
CA LEU A 7 -27.88 -25.71 5.10
C LEU A 7 -27.46 -25.29 6.51
N LYS A 8 -27.65 -26.18 7.50
CA LYS A 8 -27.23 -25.96 8.90
C LYS A 8 -25.70 -25.75 8.99
N LYS A 9 -24.92 -26.60 8.33
CA LYS A 9 -23.46 -26.50 8.27
C LYS A 9 -23.02 -25.19 7.60
N ARG A 10 -23.67 -24.80 6.49
CA ARG A 10 -23.39 -23.54 5.79
C ARG A 10 -23.69 -22.32 6.67
N ILE A 11 -24.82 -22.29 7.38
CA ILE A 11 -25.16 -21.22 8.32
C ILE A 11 -24.09 -21.11 9.41
N ALA A 12 -23.64 -22.23 9.99
CA ALA A 12 -22.61 -22.24 11.02
C ALA A 12 -21.27 -21.70 10.48
N SER A 13 -20.86 -22.11 9.27
CA SER A 13 -19.63 -21.63 8.62
C SER A 13 -19.68 -20.15 8.34
N VAL A 14 -20.78 -19.60 7.79
CA VAL A 14 -20.93 -18.17 7.50
C VAL A 14 -20.98 -17.35 8.79
N LYS A 15 -21.64 -17.83 9.84
CA LYS A 15 -21.60 -17.19 11.17
C LYS A 15 -20.19 -17.14 11.75
N SER A 16 -19.39 -18.18 11.56
CA SER A 16 -17.97 -18.19 11.97
C SER A 16 -17.18 -17.16 11.18
N THR A 17 -17.35 -17.11 9.85
CA THR A 17 -16.72 -16.09 8.99
C THR A 17 -17.08 -14.67 9.41
N GLN A 18 -18.35 -14.42 9.74
CA GLN A 18 -18.82 -13.11 10.23
C GLN A 18 -18.11 -12.71 11.53
N LYS A 19 -17.93 -13.63 12.47
CA LYS A 19 -17.18 -13.36 13.71
C LYS A 19 -15.72 -13.03 13.44
N ILE A 20 -15.09 -13.78 12.52
CA ILE A 20 -13.69 -13.55 12.14
C ILE A 20 -13.52 -12.18 11.46
N THR A 21 -14.36 -11.83 10.49
CA THR A 21 -14.28 -10.55 9.80
C THR A 21 -14.54 -9.37 10.73
N LYS A 22 -15.48 -9.52 11.69
CA LYS A 22 -15.74 -8.53 12.74
C LYS A 22 -14.51 -8.32 13.63
N ALA A 23 -13.85 -9.40 14.05
CA ALA A 23 -12.60 -9.30 14.82
C ALA A 23 -11.47 -8.64 14.02
N MET A 24 -11.32 -9.01 12.75
CA MET A 24 -10.33 -8.39 11.85
C MET A 24 -10.58 -6.90 11.64
N LYS A 25 -11.85 -6.47 11.53
CA LYS A 25 -12.22 -5.04 11.48
C LYS A 25 -11.73 -4.30 12.72
N MET A 26 -11.95 -4.85 13.93
CA MET A 26 -11.51 -4.23 15.18
C MET A 26 -9.99 -4.12 15.27
N VAL A 27 -9.26 -5.16 14.89
CA VAL A 27 -7.79 -5.15 14.85
C VAL A 27 -7.28 -4.13 13.84
N ALA A 28 -7.89 -4.04 12.64
CA ALA A 28 -7.53 -3.06 11.64
C ALA A 28 -7.78 -1.62 12.12
N ALA A 29 -8.89 -1.37 12.81
CA ALA A 29 -9.20 -0.06 13.41
C ALA A 29 -8.14 0.38 14.45
N ALA A 30 -7.74 -0.54 15.34
CA ALA A 30 -6.71 -0.26 16.34
C ALA A 30 -5.33 0.04 15.71
N LYS A 31 -4.97 -0.72 14.67
CA LYS A 31 -3.74 -0.50 13.91
C LYS A 31 -3.77 0.79 13.08
N LEU A 32 -4.94 1.12 12.50
CA LEU A 32 -5.14 2.36 11.77
C LEU A 32 -4.87 3.56 12.66
N ARG A 33 -5.47 3.60 13.85
CA ARG A 33 -5.27 4.72 14.80
C ARG A 33 -3.79 4.93 15.08
N LYS A 34 -3.04 3.85 15.37
CA LYS A 34 -1.60 3.94 15.62
C LYS A 34 -0.82 4.40 14.37
N ALA A 35 -1.20 3.92 13.19
CA ALA A 35 -0.54 4.30 11.94
C ALA A 35 -0.81 5.78 11.59
N GLN A 36 -2.03 6.29 11.83
CA GLN A 36 -2.37 7.70 11.66
C GLN A 36 -1.55 8.59 12.61
N GLU A 37 -1.53 8.28 13.89
CA GLU A 37 -0.73 9.03 14.88
C GLU A 37 0.75 9.09 14.47
N SER A 38 1.29 7.98 13.94
CA SER A 38 2.68 7.93 13.47
C SER A 38 2.89 8.76 12.21
N ALA A 39 1.96 8.70 11.24
CA ALA A 39 2.03 9.47 10.00
C ALA A 39 1.92 10.99 10.29
N GLU A 40 0.99 11.40 11.13
CA GLU A 40 0.80 12.81 11.53
C GLU A 40 2.05 13.37 12.24
N LYS A 41 2.67 12.58 13.12
CA LYS A 41 3.92 12.97 13.79
C LYS A 41 5.12 13.04 12.84
N GLY A 42 5.15 12.22 11.79
CA GLY A 42 6.26 12.19 10.83
C GLY A 42 6.20 13.29 9.77
N ARG A 43 5.01 13.82 9.46
CA ARG A 43 4.82 14.84 8.40
C ARG A 43 5.64 16.11 8.63
N PRO A 44 5.60 16.76 9.81
CA PRO A 44 6.34 18.02 10.02
C PRO A 44 7.84 17.88 9.82
N TYR A 45 8.42 16.74 10.24
CA TYR A 45 9.85 16.49 10.04
C TYR A 45 10.20 16.35 8.56
N SER A 46 9.42 15.57 7.80
CA SER A 46 9.68 15.37 6.38
C SER A 46 9.45 16.64 5.56
N GLU A 47 8.50 17.49 5.95
CA GLU A 47 8.23 18.77 5.30
C GLU A 47 9.36 19.77 5.57
N LYS A 48 9.80 19.89 6.84
CA LYS A 48 10.94 20.76 7.17
C LYS A 48 12.23 20.29 6.52
N MET A 49 12.51 18.99 6.51
CA MET A 49 13.69 18.43 5.84
C MET A 49 13.68 18.78 4.35
N ASN A 50 12.53 18.61 3.69
CA ASN A 50 12.39 18.96 2.27
C ASN A 50 12.60 20.46 2.04
N ASN A 51 12.03 21.34 2.86
CA ASN A 51 12.20 22.79 2.74
C ASN A 51 13.66 23.21 2.92
N VAL A 52 14.38 22.65 3.90
CA VAL A 52 15.81 22.92 4.09
C VAL A 52 16.62 22.52 2.85
N ILE A 53 16.34 21.35 2.29
CA ILE A 53 17.06 20.90 1.08
C ILE A 53 16.73 21.78 -0.13
N LEU A 54 15.46 22.19 -0.30
CA LEU A 54 15.07 23.10 -1.37
C LEU A 54 15.75 24.46 -1.24
N ASN A 55 15.85 25.01 -0.03
CA ASN A 55 16.56 26.27 0.19
C ASN A 55 18.05 26.13 -0.10
N LEU A 56 18.70 25.03 0.34
CA LEU A 56 20.09 24.75 -0.02
C LEU A 56 20.28 24.57 -1.53
N SER A 57 19.36 23.88 -2.19
CA SER A 57 19.44 23.64 -3.63
C SER A 57 19.28 24.92 -4.46
N SER A 58 18.49 25.87 -3.97
CA SER A 58 18.30 27.17 -4.64
C SER A 58 19.53 28.07 -4.54
N GLY A 59 20.39 27.85 -3.56
CA GLY A 59 21.68 28.57 -3.41
C GLY A 59 22.79 28.08 -4.35
N ILE A 60 22.64 26.87 -4.90
CA ILE A 60 23.65 26.27 -5.81
C ILE A 60 23.51 26.93 -7.20
N SER A 61 24.40 27.84 -7.50
CA SER A 61 24.45 28.53 -8.79
C SER A 61 24.94 27.65 -9.93
N ASP A 62 25.68 26.59 -9.63
CA ASP A 62 26.39 25.73 -10.59
C ASP A 62 25.78 24.30 -10.59
N LYS A 63 24.82 24.10 -11.50
CA LYS A 63 24.13 22.75 -11.60
C LYS A 63 25.07 21.60 -12.01
N GLU A 64 26.24 21.91 -12.60
CA GLU A 64 27.19 20.88 -13.03
C GLU A 64 27.98 20.31 -11.85
N ASN A 65 28.18 21.06 -10.77
CA ASN A 65 28.86 20.64 -9.56
C ASN A 65 27.91 20.18 -8.45
N ALA A 66 26.60 20.28 -8.67
CA ALA A 66 25.61 19.85 -7.68
C ALA A 66 25.67 18.33 -7.42
N PRO A 67 25.40 17.88 -6.18
CA PRO A 67 25.36 16.45 -5.85
C PRO A 67 24.42 15.69 -6.81
N LYS A 68 24.87 14.55 -7.35
CA LYS A 68 24.11 13.75 -8.33
C LYS A 68 22.72 13.34 -7.88
N LEU A 69 22.51 13.14 -6.59
CA LEU A 69 21.20 12.84 -6.00
C LEU A 69 20.19 13.98 -6.17
N LEU A 70 20.68 15.22 -6.28
CA LEU A 70 19.89 16.43 -6.50
C LEU A 70 19.70 16.72 -8.00
N ALA A 71 20.81 16.78 -8.73
CA ALA A 71 20.82 17.18 -10.15
C ALA A 71 20.47 16.02 -11.11
N GLY A 72 20.58 14.77 -10.64
CA GLY A 72 20.45 13.59 -11.49
C GLY A 72 21.74 13.24 -12.22
N THR A 73 21.67 12.26 -13.14
CA THR A 73 22.75 11.85 -14.01
C THR A 73 22.84 12.65 -15.32
N GLY A 74 21.89 13.58 -15.52
CA GLY A 74 21.74 14.28 -16.82
C GLY A 74 21.13 13.41 -17.92
N GLN A 75 20.77 12.17 -17.60
CA GLN A 75 20.09 11.24 -18.50
C GLN A 75 18.78 10.78 -17.87
N GLU A 76 17.83 10.38 -18.72
CA GLU A 76 16.55 9.81 -18.29
C GLU A 76 16.24 8.50 -19.01
N LYS A 77 17.25 7.65 -19.16
CA LYS A 77 17.13 6.41 -19.92
C LYS A 77 16.65 5.26 -19.09
N VAL A 78 17.08 5.17 -17.85
CA VAL A 78 16.79 4.03 -16.95
C VAL A 78 15.97 4.52 -15.76
N HIS A 79 14.73 4.01 -15.63
CA HIS A 79 13.82 4.35 -14.56
C HIS A 79 13.72 3.23 -13.52
N LEU A 80 14.02 3.54 -12.27
CA LEU A 80 13.76 2.68 -11.13
C LEU A 80 12.39 3.02 -10.52
N CYS A 81 11.50 2.04 -10.47
CA CYS A 81 10.18 2.16 -9.90
C CYS A 81 10.05 1.31 -8.62
N VAL A 82 9.85 1.97 -7.48
CA VAL A 82 9.67 1.30 -6.18
C VAL A 82 8.19 1.23 -5.86
N VAL A 83 7.61 0.03 -5.87
CA VAL A 83 6.17 -0.15 -5.66
C VAL A 83 5.90 -0.68 -4.26
N MET A 84 5.25 0.13 -3.43
CA MET A 84 4.92 -0.21 -2.05
C MET A 84 3.52 -0.79 -1.95
N THR A 85 3.43 -2.04 -1.49
CA THR A 85 2.19 -2.78 -1.30
C THR A 85 2.15 -3.42 0.09
N SER A 86 1.06 -4.09 0.42
CA SER A 86 0.99 -4.87 1.66
C SER A 86 1.66 -6.24 1.51
N ASP A 87 2.10 -6.79 2.63
CA ASP A 87 2.53 -8.18 2.72
C ASP A 87 1.36 -9.15 2.91
N ARG A 88 0.23 -8.68 3.42
CA ARG A 88 -0.97 -9.47 3.71
C ARG A 88 -2.14 -9.01 2.84
N GLY A 89 -2.98 -9.94 2.42
CA GLY A 89 -4.20 -9.64 1.67
C GLY A 89 -5.35 -9.11 2.54
N LEU A 90 -6.55 -9.21 2.00
CA LEU A 90 -7.81 -8.82 2.63
C LEU A 90 -7.92 -7.32 2.95
N CYS A 91 -7.29 -6.49 2.12
CA CYS A 91 -7.31 -5.02 2.20
C CYS A 91 -8.07 -4.39 1.03
N GLY A 92 -9.12 -5.05 0.54
CA GLY A 92 -9.94 -4.54 -0.56
C GLY A 92 -9.14 -4.26 -1.83
N GLY A 93 -9.37 -3.10 -2.44
CA GLY A 93 -8.69 -2.65 -3.67
C GLY A 93 -7.31 -2.02 -3.46
N PHE A 94 -6.80 -1.96 -2.22
CA PHE A 94 -5.56 -1.25 -1.87
C PHE A 94 -4.38 -1.63 -2.78
N ASN A 95 -4.05 -2.92 -2.87
CA ASN A 95 -2.92 -3.38 -3.70
C ASN A 95 -3.21 -3.22 -5.21
N SER A 96 -4.42 -3.55 -5.64
CA SER A 96 -4.79 -3.48 -7.05
C SER A 96 -4.76 -2.06 -7.60
N ASN A 97 -5.17 -1.07 -6.80
CA ASN A 97 -5.19 0.33 -7.21
C ASN A 97 -3.79 0.89 -7.41
N ILE A 98 -2.86 0.63 -6.48
CA ILE A 98 -1.48 1.11 -6.62
C ILE A 98 -0.76 0.41 -7.78
N ILE A 99 -0.98 -0.90 -7.96
CA ILE A 99 -0.40 -1.65 -9.06
C ILE A 99 -0.95 -1.16 -10.41
N LYS A 100 -2.25 -0.83 -10.48
CA LYS A 100 -2.84 -0.23 -11.69
C LYS A 100 -2.17 1.12 -12.04
N LYS A 101 -1.95 1.97 -11.02
CA LYS A 101 -1.24 3.24 -11.19
C LYS A 101 0.20 3.01 -11.66
N ALA A 102 0.93 2.09 -11.02
CA ALA A 102 2.29 1.74 -11.40
C ALA A 102 2.37 1.19 -12.83
N LYS A 103 1.49 0.26 -13.21
CA LYS A 103 1.45 -0.29 -14.57
C LYS A 103 1.19 0.78 -15.64
N SER A 104 0.29 1.73 -15.37
CA SER A 104 0.05 2.85 -16.29
C SER A 104 1.29 3.73 -16.49
N TYR A 105 2.11 3.88 -15.44
CA TYR A 105 3.38 4.60 -15.53
C TYR A 105 4.45 3.78 -16.25
N PHE A 106 4.52 2.47 -15.98
CA PHE A 106 5.46 1.55 -16.67
C PHE A 106 5.23 1.52 -18.17
N SER A 107 3.96 1.49 -18.60
CA SER A 107 3.64 1.54 -20.03
C SER A 107 4.19 2.80 -20.68
N LYS A 108 4.05 3.96 -20.03
CA LYS A 108 4.60 5.22 -20.57
C LYS A 108 6.12 5.18 -20.73
N ILE A 109 6.84 4.66 -19.72
CA ILE A 109 8.31 4.51 -19.79
C ILE A 109 8.71 3.62 -20.96
N LEU A 110 8.01 2.48 -21.13
CA LEU A 110 8.30 1.53 -22.19
C LEU A 110 7.92 2.06 -23.59
N ASP A 111 6.83 2.82 -23.70
CA ASP A 111 6.40 3.47 -24.94
C ASP A 111 7.42 4.55 -25.38
N GLU A 112 8.11 5.18 -24.43
CA GLU A 112 9.20 6.12 -24.65
C GLU A 112 10.56 5.42 -24.96
N ASN A 113 10.59 4.10 -25.10
CA ASN A 113 11.80 3.28 -25.28
C ASN A 113 12.84 3.43 -24.16
N LYS A 114 12.41 3.74 -22.93
CA LYS A 114 13.25 3.82 -21.75
C LYS A 114 13.30 2.46 -21.04
N GLU A 115 14.39 2.20 -20.33
CA GLU A 115 14.57 0.98 -19.56
C GLU A 115 13.82 1.09 -18.22
N LEU A 116 13.10 0.02 -17.83
CA LEU A 116 12.35 -0.07 -16.59
C LEU A 116 13.00 -1.11 -15.66
N LYS A 117 13.32 -0.68 -14.43
CA LYS A 117 13.71 -1.55 -13.31
C LYS A 117 12.70 -1.39 -12.18
N ILE A 118 12.36 -2.48 -11.48
CA ILE A 118 11.32 -2.49 -10.45
C ILE A 118 11.88 -3.08 -9.16
N ILE A 119 11.67 -2.36 -8.07
CA ILE A 119 11.79 -2.88 -6.71
C ILE A 119 10.40 -2.98 -6.12
N THR A 120 10.03 -4.13 -5.56
CA THR A 120 8.77 -4.31 -4.87
C THR A 120 9.00 -4.30 -3.37
N VAL A 121 8.23 -3.46 -2.66
CA VAL A 121 8.16 -3.43 -1.21
C VAL A 121 6.80 -4.00 -0.80
N GLY A 122 6.81 -5.19 -0.23
CA GLY A 122 5.61 -5.97 0.07
C GLY A 122 5.35 -7.11 -0.91
N SER A 123 5.01 -8.27 -0.35
CA SER A 123 4.85 -9.53 -1.11
C SER A 123 3.73 -9.48 -2.14
N LYS A 124 2.62 -8.75 -1.85
CA LYS A 124 1.45 -8.74 -2.73
C LYS A 124 1.67 -8.00 -4.03
N GLY A 125 2.54 -6.99 -4.03
CA GLY A 125 3.01 -6.32 -5.24
C GLY A 125 3.82 -7.24 -6.11
N ASN A 126 4.80 -7.92 -5.52
CA ASN A 126 5.62 -8.89 -6.21
C ASN A 126 4.79 -10.01 -6.87
N ASP A 127 3.85 -10.63 -6.13
CA ASP A 127 2.98 -11.70 -6.62
C ASP A 127 2.20 -11.28 -7.88
N GLN A 128 1.74 -10.03 -7.95
CA GLN A 128 0.94 -9.53 -9.07
C GLN A 128 1.79 -9.00 -10.23
N LEU A 129 2.93 -8.36 -9.95
CA LEU A 129 3.81 -7.79 -10.97
C LEU A 129 4.67 -8.85 -11.65
N LYS A 130 5.07 -9.90 -10.93
CA LYS A 130 5.91 -10.98 -11.45
C LYS A 130 5.35 -11.64 -12.70
N ARG A 131 4.03 -11.70 -12.86
CA ARG A 131 3.38 -12.31 -14.03
C ARG A 131 3.63 -11.55 -15.34
N THR A 132 3.80 -10.22 -15.26
CA THR A 132 3.86 -9.34 -16.44
C THR A 132 5.24 -8.68 -16.59
N TYR A 133 5.94 -8.45 -15.48
CA TYR A 133 7.20 -7.69 -15.40
C TYR A 133 8.25 -8.44 -14.59
N GLY A 134 8.22 -9.79 -14.57
CA GLY A 134 9.11 -10.60 -13.75
C GLY A 134 10.59 -10.40 -14.07
N ASP A 135 10.91 -10.22 -15.35
CA ASP A 135 12.24 -9.92 -15.89
C ASP A 135 12.79 -8.54 -15.49
N LYS A 136 11.90 -7.61 -15.13
CA LYS A 136 12.24 -6.23 -14.75
C LYS A 136 12.30 -6.03 -13.23
N ILE A 137 11.84 -7.02 -12.45
CA ILE A 137 11.91 -6.97 -10.98
C ILE A 137 13.31 -7.37 -10.55
N ILE A 138 14.07 -6.38 -10.08
CA ILE A 138 15.46 -6.59 -9.64
C ILE A 138 15.54 -7.02 -8.16
N GLN A 139 14.55 -6.61 -7.34
CA GLN A 139 14.54 -6.96 -5.92
C GLN A 139 13.13 -6.93 -5.32
N ASN A 140 12.90 -7.83 -4.37
CA ASN A 140 11.70 -7.84 -3.54
C ASN A 140 12.07 -7.73 -2.07
N ILE A 141 11.55 -6.70 -1.39
CA ILE A 141 11.76 -6.43 0.03
C ILE A 141 10.45 -6.67 0.75
N SER A 142 10.45 -7.47 1.81
CA SER A 142 9.26 -7.78 2.60
C SER A 142 9.53 -7.53 4.08
N PHE A 143 8.58 -6.90 4.75
CA PHE A 143 8.62 -6.57 6.17
C PHE A 143 7.58 -7.35 6.97
N LYS A 144 7.33 -8.61 6.60
CA LYS A 144 6.33 -9.49 7.28
C LYS A 144 6.56 -9.63 8.77
N GLU A 145 7.81 -9.58 9.20
CA GLU A 145 8.23 -9.73 10.60
C GLU A 145 8.10 -8.43 11.39
N SER A 146 8.20 -7.30 10.71
CA SER A 146 8.03 -5.99 11.35
C SER A 146 6.56 -5.76 11.72
N LYS A 147 6.32 -5.47 13.01
CA LYS A 147 4.96 -5.21 13.50
C LYS A 147 4.38 -3.87 13.04
N ASN A 148 5.24 -2.89 12.82
CA ASN A 148 4.90 -1.53 12.37
C ASN A 148 5.99 -1.03 11.44
N ALA A 149 5.64 -0.09 10.54
CA ALA A 149 6.63 0.64 9.76
C ALA A 149 7.54 1.45 10.71
N ASN A 150 8.83 1.30 10.58
CA ASN A 150 9.84 2.01 11.35
C ASN A 150 10.89 2.63 10.43
N TYR A 151 11.65 3.60 10.95
CA TYR A 151 12.66 4.30 10.17
C TYR A 151 13.76 3.36 9.67
N PHE A 152 14.16 2.36 10.48
CA PHE A 152 15.19 1.40 10.11
C PHE A 152 14.82 0.56 8.88
N ASP A 153 13.55 0.17 8.75
CA ASP A 153 13.07 -0.54 7.56
C ASP A 153 13.06 0.38 6.33
N ALA A 154 12.72 1.66 6.50
CA ALA A 154 12.80 2.65 5.43
C ALA A 154 14.23 2.94 5.00
N ASP A 155 15.16 3.04 5.95
CA ASP A 155 16.58 3.24 5.71
C ASP A 155 17.22 2.08 4.94
N LYS A 156 16.80 0.83 5.22
CA LYS A 156 17.22 -0.33 4.41
C LYS A 156 16.83 -0.18 2.94
N VAL A 157 15.60 0.26 2.67
CA VAL A 157 15.14 0.50 1.29
C VAL A 157 15.91 1.67 0.68
N GLY A 158 16.11 2.74 1.46
CA GLY A 158 16.89 3.91 1.05
C GLY A 158 18.33 3.57 0.65
N LYS A 159 19.02 2.78 1.47
CA LYS A 159 20.38 2.32 1.18
C LYS A 159 20.47 1.51 -0.10
N VAL A 160 19.54 0.57 -0.33
CA VAL A 160 19.48 -0.19 -1.58
C VAL A 160 19.32 0.72 -2.80
N ILE A 161 18.48 1.76 -2.69
CA ILE A 161 18.28 2.71 -3.78
C ILE A 161 19.54 3.53 -4.02
N ILE A 162 20.17 4.05 -2.95
CA ILE A 162 21.38 4.88 -3.04
C ILE A 162 22.55 4.07 -3.62
N GLU A 163 22.80 2.85 -3.12
CA GLU A 163 23.85 1.95 -3.62
C GLU A 163 23.69 1.70 -5.14
N LYS A 164 22.47 1.48 -5.60
CA LYS A 164 22.19 1.28 -7.03
C LYS A 164 22.34 2.56 -7.85
N PHE A 165 22.04 3.72 -7.27
CA PHE A 165 22.24 5.00 -7.92
C PHE A 165 23.73 5.32 -8.07
N GLU A 166 24.52 5.10 -7.03
CA GLU A 166 25.98 5.26 -7.06
C GLU A 166 26.65 4.31 -8.06
N ALA A 167 26.11 3.09 -8.22
CA ALA A 167 26.53 2.13 -9.22
C ALA A 167 26.05 2.48 -10.66
N VAL A 168 25.38 3.63 -10.84
CA VAL A 168 24.82 4.11 -12.12
C VAL A 168 23.88 3.07 -12.77
N GLU A 169 23.13 2.33 -11.96
CA GLU A 169 22.17 1.35 -12.46
C GLU A 169 20.86 1.98 -12.95
N PHE A 170 20.56 3.21 -12.59
CA PHE A 170 19.38 3.96 -13.02
C PHE A 170 19.60 5.48 -12.93
N ASP A 171 18.76 6.24 -13.64
CA ASP A 171 18.81 7.70 -13.70
C ASP A 171 17.72 8.35 -12.85
N VAL A 172 16.51 7.80 -12.90
CA VAL A 172 15.32 8.35 -12.24
C VAL A 172 14.72 7.32 -11.30
N CYS A 173 14.39 7.74 -10.07
CA CYS A 173 13.70 6.88 -9.11
C CYS A 173 12.33 7.46 -8.75
N THR A 174 11.28 6.65 -8.94
CA THR A 174 9.90 6.98 -8.59
C THR A 174 9.34 5.96 -7.60
N ILE A 175 8.79 6.44 -6.48
CA ILE A 175 8.10 5.60 -5.50
C ILE A 175 6.59 5.64 -5.71
N PHE A 176 5.94 4.48 -5.58
CA PHE A 176 4.48 4.32 -5.67
C PHE A 176 3.94 3.86 -4.33
N TYR A 177 3.05 4.65 -3.76
CA TYR A 177 2.42 4.37 -2.47
C TYR A 177 0.99 4.92 -2.43
N ASN A 178 0.19 4.53 -1.43
CA ASN A 178 -1.14 5.09 -1.22
C ASN A 178 -1.09 6.15 -0.14
N LYS A 179 -1.39 7.41 -0.49
CA LYS A 179 -1.58 8.51 0.46
C LYS A 179 -2.89 8.33 1.19
N PHE A 180 -2.85 8.39 2.51
CA PHE A 180 -4.03 8.30 3.35
C PHE A 180 -4.77 9.64 3.40
N LYS A 181 -5.99 9.69 2.86
CA LYS A 181 -6.89 10.84 2.98
C LYS A 181 -7.90 10.63 4.11
N ASN A 182 -8.59 9.51 4.09
CA ASN A 182 -9.52 9.05 5.12
C ASN A 182 -9.73 7.54 4.99
N VAL A 183 -10.55 6.96 5.88
CA VAL A 183 -10.83 5.51 5.90
C VAL A 183 -11.40 4.98 4.59
N ILE A 184 -12.17 5.80 3.89
CA ILE A 184 -12.86 5.40 2.64
C ILE A 184 -11.97 5.64 1.43
N THR A 185 -11.17 6.71 1.45
CA THR A 185 -10.41 7.20 0.30
C THR A 185 -8.92 7.10 0.55
N GLN A 186 -8.25 6.25 -0.21
CA GLN A 186 -6.80 6.16 -0.32
C GLN A 186 -6.42 6.53 -1.76
N ILE A 187 -5.44 7.41 -1.92
CA ILE A 187 -5.06 7.97 -3.22
C ILE A 187 -3.72 7.37 -3.64
N PRO A 188 -3.68 6.54 -4.72
CA PRO A 188 -2.42 6.08 -5.27
C PRO A 188 -1.59 7.25 -5.78
N GLN A 189 -0.36 7.36 -5.28
CA GLN A 189 0.60 8.40 -5.64
C GLN A 189 1.79 7.80 -6.40
N ALA A 190 2.34 8.58 -7.31
CA ALA A 190 3.65 8.39 -7.89
C ALA A 190 4.47 9.62 -7.52
N GLN A 191 5.57 9.45 -6.81
CA GLN A 191 6.43 10.52 -6.35
C GLN A 191 7.86 10.23 -6.79
N GLN A 192 8.43 11.12 -7.57
CA GLN A 192 9.84 11.07 -7.91
C GLN A 192 10.67 11.46 -6.69
N ILE A 193 11.73 10.71 -6.41
CA ILE A 193 12.65 10.95 -5.29
C ILE A 193 14.09 11.18 -5.74
N ILE A 194 14.46 10.76 -6.95
CA ILE A 194 15.74 11.01 -7.60
C ILE A 194 15.47 11.28 -9.09
N PRO A 195 16.01 12.35 -9.67
CA PRO A 195 16.48 13.56 -8.98
C PRO A 195 15.36 14.22 -8.17
N LEU A 196 15.75 15.05 -7.21
CA LEU A 196 14.77 15.78 -6.40
C LEU A 196 14.06 16.80 -7.30
N ASN A 197 12.74 16.67 -7.45
CA ASN A 197 11.93 17.61 -8.22
C ASN A 197 11.41 18.72 -7.34
N ASP A 198 11.60 19.95 -7.81
CA ASP A 198 11.03 21.17 -7.21
C ASP A 198 9.52 21.33 -7.49
N GLU A 199 8.90 20.44 -8.27
CA GLU A 199 7.51 20.57 -8.68
C GLU A 199 6.55 20.41 -7.49
N GLY A 200 6.14 21.52 -6.90
CA GLY A 200 4.99 21.58 -6.00
C GLY A 200 5.10 22.39 -4.72
N ASN A 201 6.22 23.00 -4.41
CA ASN A 201 6.30 23.92 -3.28
C ASN A 201 6.40 25.39 -3.75
N GLU A 202 5.25 25.99 -4.05
CA GLU A 202 5.12 27.46 -4.19
C GLU A 202 5.35 28.21 -2.86
N ASN A 203 5.61 27.49 -1.78
CA ASN A 203 5.97 28.05 -0.47
C ASN A 203 7.48 27.92 -0.25
N SER A 204 8.28 28.60 -1.07
CA SER A 204 9.61 29.02 -0.61
C SER A 204 9.36 30.01 0.54
N SER A 205 9.41 29.52 1.79
CA SER A 205 9.51 30.41 2.93
C SER A 205 10.79 31.23 2.74
N ASP A 206 10.67 32.54 2.80
CA ASP A 206 11.80 33.49 2.83
C ASP A 206 12.66 33.34 4.12
N GLU A 207 12.73 32.16 4.69
CA GLU A 207 13.57 31.83 5.82
C GLU A 207 15.01 31.69 5.31
N SER A 208 15.79 32.74 5.48
CA SER A 208 17.23 32.70 5.24
C SER A 208 17.89 31.91 6.37
N TYR A 209 18.47 30.77 6.03
CA TYR A 209 19.27 29.98 6.97
C TYR A 209 20.74 30.33 6.82
N GLU A 210 21.44 30.47 7.94
CA GLU A 210 22.90 30.49 7.97
C GLU A 210 23.37 29.03 8.10
N PHE A 211 24.26 28.60 7.21
CA PHE A 211 24.76 27.24 7.15
C PHE A 211 26.20 27.16 7.64
N GLU A 212 26.49 26.19 8.48
CA GLU A 212 27.82 25.92 9.01
C GLU A 212 28.01 24.37 9.06
N PRO A 213 29.10 23.74 8.52
CA PRO A 213 30.29 24.42 8.02
C PRO A 213 30.21 24.86 6.55
N ASP A 214 29.78 24.04 5.60
CA ASP A 214 29.70 24.35 4.17
C ASP A 214 28.44 23.72 3.56
N GLU A 215 27.78 24.43 2.65
CA GLU A 215 26.52 23.99 2.04
C GLU A 215 26.67 22.65 1.32
N ASP A 216 27.78 22.40 0.63
CA ASP A 216 28.04 21.16 -0.11
C ASP A 216 28.24 19.95 0.84
N GLU A 217 28.92 20.15 1.97
CA GLU A 217 29.11 19.10 2.97
C GLU A 217 27.79 18.75 3.66
N ILE A 218 26.98 19.77 3.96
CA ILE A 218 25.64 19.59 4.54
C ILE A 218 24.74 18.82 3.57
N LEU A 219 24.71 19.19 2.29
CA LEU A 219 23.90 18.53 1.26
C LEU A 219 24.31 17.07 1.07
N SER A 220 25.60 16.79 0.99
CA SER A 220 26.10 15.39 0.84
C SER A 220 25.65 14.49 1.98
N ASN A 221 25.48 15.01 3.18
CA ASN A 221 24.99 14.29 4.36
C ASN A 221 23.46 14.25 4.49
N LEU A 222 22.76 15.31 4.01
CA LEU A 222 21.31 15.41 4.14
C LEU A 222 20.56 14.68 3.01
N LEU A 223 21.06 14.65 1.78
CA LEU A 223 20.39 14.03 0.65
C LEU A 223 20.10 12.54 0.86
N PRO A 224 21.04 11.69 1.30
CA PRO A 224 20.75 10.29 1.62
C PRO A 224 19.70 10.13 2.73
N LYS A 225 19.79 10.97 3.77
CA LYS A 225 18.82 10.98 4.87
C LYS A 225 17.43 11.43 4.40
N ASN A 226 17.35 12.38 3.47
CA ASN A 226 16.09 12.80 2.90
C ASN A 226 15.41 11.69 2.11
N ILE A 227 16.15 10.93 1.30
CA ILE A 227 15.62 9.77 0.58
C ILE A 227 15.01 8.78 1.58
N SER A 228 15.75 8.40 2.62
CA SER A 228 15.24 7.51 3.68
C SER A 228 14.01 8.09 4.37
N THR A 229 13.96 9.40 4.59
CA THR A 229 12.84 10.10 5.22
C THR A 229 11.60 10.14 4.31
N GLN A 230 11.77 10.38 3.02
CA GLN A 230 10.66 10.33 2.04
C GLN A 230 10.09 8.92 1.93
N ILE A 231 10.96 7.90 1.89
CA ILE A 231 10.54 6.48 1.92
C ILE A 231 9.80 6.17 3.22
N PHE A 232 10.29 6.64 4.36
CA PHE A 232 9.62 6.46 5.65
C PHE A 232 8.24 7.10 5.67
N LYS A 233 8.11 8.34 5.21
CA LYS A 233 6.81 9.03 5.02
C LYS A 233 5.87 8.19 4.16
N ALA A 234 6.35 7.73 3.00
CA ALA A 234 5.56 6.90 2.10
C ALA A 234 5.12 5.57 2.75
N MET A 235 5.99 4.93 3.54
CA MET A 235 5.65 3.71 4.28
C MET A 235 4.61 3.95 5.38
N LEU A 236 4.67 5.07 6.09
CA LEU A 236 3.68 5.44 7.10
C LEU A 236 2.30 5.70 6.47
N GLU A 237 2.26 6.50 5.41
CA GLU A 237 1.03 6.78 4.65
C GLU A 237 0.43 5.49 4.05
N ASN A 238 1.28 4.64 3.50
CA ASN A 238 0.88 3.35 2.93
C ASN A 238 0.33 2.40 4.00
N SER A 239 0.94 2.37 5.19
CA SER A 239 0.48 1.56 6.32
C SER A 239 -0.90 2.03 6.83
N ALA A 240 -1.11 3.34 6.99
CA ALA A 240 -2.40 3.91 7.37
C ALA A 240 -3.47 3.59 6.31
N SER A 241 -3.14 3.75 5.03
CA SER A 241 -4.00 3.44 3.89
C SER A 241 -4.38 1.95 3.85
N GLU A 242 -3.42 1.06 4.10
CA GLU A 242 -3.64 -0.39 4.17
C GLU A 242 -4.63 -0.76 5.27
N GLN A 243 -4.45 -0.24 6.49
CA GLN A 243 -5.33 -0.55 7.61
C GLN A 243 -6.72 0.06 7.43
N GLY A 244 -6.84 1.27 6.87
CA GLY A 244 -8.11 1.90 6.52
C GLY A 244 -8.90 1.08 5.49
N SER A 245 -8.25 0.68 4.41
CA SER A 245 -8.85 -0.17 3.37
C SER A 245 -9.22 -1.56 3.91
N ARG A 246 -8.39 -2.15 4.77
CA ARG A 246 -8.70 -3.43 5.42
C ARG A 246 -9.90 -3.31 6.34
N MET A 247 -9.99 -2.26 7.15
CA MET A 247 -11.13 -2.00 8.03
C MET A 247 -12.43 -1.92 7.23
N SER A 248 -12.45 -1.13 6.15
CA SER A 248 -13.61 -0.99 5.26
C SER A 248 -13.97 -2.32 4.57
N ALA A 249 -13.00 -3.06 4.06
CA ALA A 249 -13.21 -4.35 3.42
C ALA A 249 -13.80 -5.38 4.40
N MET A 250 -13.29 -5.42 5.64
CA MET A 250 -13.80 -6.34 6.67
C MET A 250 -15.19 -5.93 7.17
N ASP A 251 -15.52 -4.65 7.20
CA ASP A 251 -16.86 -4.17 7.51
C ASP A 251 -17.88 -4.64 6.46
N ASN A 252 -17.56 -4.44 5.19
CA ASN A 252 -18.39 -4.91 4.09
C ASN A 252 -18.55 -6.45 4.13
N ALA A 253 -17.45 -7.19 4.36
CA ALA A 253 -17.50 -8.65 4.48
C ALA A 253 -18.38 -9.11 5.67
N THR A 254 -18.33 -8.42 6.81
CA THR A 254 -19.14 -8.74 7.99
C THR A 254 -20.62 -8.51 7.73
N ARG A 255 -20.97 -7.41 7.03
CA ARG A 255 -22.35 -7.10 6.65
C ARG A 255 -22.89 -8.13 5.64
N ASN A 256 -22.12 -8.40 4.57
CA ASN A 256 -22.50 -9.39 3.56
C ASN A 256 -22.68 -10.80 4.17
N ALA A 257 -21.81 -11.16 5.13
CA ALA A 257 -21.95 -12.43 5.85
C ALA A 257 -23.26 -12.46 6.70
N GLY A 258 -23.65 -11.35 7.33
CA GLY A 258 -24.92 -11.23 8.03
C GLY A 258 -26.11 -11.47 7.10
N GLU A 259 -26.16 -10.74 6.00
CA GLU A 259 -27.23 -10.89 5.00
C GLU A 259 -27.31 -12.34 4.44
N MET A 260 -26.15 -12.99 4.27
CA MET A 260 -26.10 -14.38 3.83
C MET A 260 -26.65 -15.34 4.89
N VAL A 261 -26.36 -15.10 6.17
CA VAL A 261 -26.93 -15.89 7.28
C VAL A 261 -28.46 -15.78 7.29
N ASP A 262 -29.00 -14.57 7.13
CA ASP A 262 -30.43 -14.34 7.12
C ASP A 262 -31.12 -15.07 5.94
N LYS A 263 -30.56 -14.94 4.73
CA LYS A 263 -31.03 -15.68 3.54
C LYS A 263 -31.01 -17.20 3.73
N LEU A 264 -29.89 -17.74 4.21
CA LEU A 264 -29.77 -19.18 4.46
C LEU A 264 -30.72 -19.66 5.57
N THR A 265 -31.00 -18.82 6.55
CA THR A 265 -31.93 -19.17 7.65
C THR A 265 -33.36 -19.24 7.12
N ILE A 266 -33.78 -18.34 6.25
CA ILE A 266 -35.07 -18.39 5.59
C ILE A 266 -35.21 -19.66 4.74
N GLU A 267 -34.18 -19.95 3.94
CA GLU A 267 -34.13 -21.16 3.10
C GLU A 267 -34.21 -22.46 3.93
N TYR A 268 -33.46 -22.49 5.02
CA TYR A 268 -33.50 -23.63 5.99
C TYR A 268 -34.89 -23.83 6.59
N ASN A 269 -35.52 -22.76 7.06
CA ASN A 269 -36.85 -22.84 7.64
C ASN A 269 -37.90 -23.32 6.61
N ARG A 270 -37.83 -22.81 5.36
CA ARG A 270 -38.69 -23.25 4.27
C ARG A 270 -38.49 -24.73 3.94
N SER A 271 -37.25 -25.16 3.80
CA SER A 271 -36.92 -26.57 3.52
C SER A 271 -37.32 -27.49 4.67
N ARG A 272 -37.16 -27.04 5.89
CA ARG A 272 -37.60 -27.77 7.09
C ARG A 272 -39.13 -27.97 7.10
N GLN A 273 -39.90 -26.88 6.84
CA GLN A 273 -41.37 -26.96 6.76
C GLN A 273 -41.81 -27.91 5.65
N ALA A 274 -41.18 -27.83 4.48
CA ALA A 274 -41.49 -28.75 3.36
C ALA A 274 -41.19 -30.23 3.71
N ALA A 275 -40.08 -30.47 4.39
CA ALA A 275 -39.75 -31.85 4.86
C ALA A 275 -40.78 -32.38 5.86
N ILE A 276 -41.17 -31.58 6.87
CA ILE A 276 -42.20 -31.94 7.86
C ILE A 276 -43.54 -32.23 7.15
N THR A 277 -43.94 -31.35 6.20
CA THR A 277 -45.20 -31.56 5.46
C THR A 277 -45.14 -32.83 4.64
N LYS A 278 -44.01 -33.15 4.02
CA LYS A 278 -43.83 -34.38 3.25
C LYS A 278 -43.94 -35.63 4.14
N GLU A 279 -43.26 -35.62 5.30
CA GLU A 279 -43.33 -36.70 6.28
C GLU A 279 -44.78 -36.91 6.79
N LEU A 280 -45.52 -35.84 7.08
CA LEU A 280 -46.92 -35.89 7.49
C LEU A 280 -47.80 -36.52 6.38
N ILE A 281 -47.63 -36.14 5.13
CA ILE A 281 -48.36 -36.71 4.00
C ILE A 281 -48.04 -38.22 3.85
N GLU A 282 -46.76 -38.59 3.97
CA GLU A 282 -46.35 -39.99 3.90
C GLU A 282 -46.99 -40.86 5.05
N ILE A 283 -47.04 -40.31 6.27
CA ILE A 283 -47.69 -40.99 7.40
C ILE A 283 -49.21 -41.13 7.17
N ILE A 284 -49.88 -40.05 6.71
CA ILE A 284 -51.32 -40.09 6.45
C ILE A 284 -51.64 -41.10 5.34
N SER A 285 -50.91 -41.04 4.22
CA SER A 285 -51.10 -41.95 3.09
C SER A 285 -50.80 -43.41 3.46
N GLY A 286 -49.80 -43.64 4.33
CA GLY A 286 -49.53 -44.96 4.89
C GLY A 286 -50.65 -45.50 5.81
N ALA A 287 -51.29 -44.63 6.60
CA ALA A 287 -52.39 -44.96 7.45
C ALA A 287 -53.71 -45.28 6.67
N GLU A 288 -53.94 -44.57 5.54
CA GLU A 288 -55.08 -44.81 4.67
C GLU A 288 -54.94 -46.09 3.82
N SER A 289 -53.71 -46.62 3.67
CA SER A 289 -53.43 -47.84 2.90
C SER A 289 -53.49 -49.13 3.74
N LEU A 290 -53.68 -49.03 5.04
CA LEU A 290 -53.93 -50.10 5.99
C LEU A 290 -55.42 -50.29 6.25
#